data_19a12d702c37f3d12797e4611b32457d
#
_entry.id   19a12d702c37f3d12797e4611b32457d
#
_cell.length_a   1.000
_cell.length_b   1.000
_cell.length_c   1.000
_cell.angle_alpha   90.00
_cell.angle_beta   90.00
_cell.angle_gamma   90.00
#
_symmetry.space_group_name_H-M   'P 1'
#
loop_
_entity.id
_entity.type
_entity.pdbx_description
1 polymer ?
#
loop_
_entity_poly.entity_id
_entity_poly.type
_entity_poly.pdbx_seq_one_letter_code
_entity_poly.pdbx_strand_id
1 'polypeptide(L)'
;IKSNINMKITLIIYGISWLILLCIFLYSKVKQKDTDLFNRNEWYLYLIIIAFAPLCIFLIPYLLIEDCVKDRKARKQNVENEKKKKMAEERKRIALEIYKNAFNESGNVATGDYLNVASILYQKIEKKLYNNLLPVLDKLSLPNNCKLEIELAKEIGIGDKSKLYIDQDGIYDTKIWEYIKVDDSPMGAWQAFLLHSAWRLLPMFWHGGYDRRTYIYSTNDCHNMIFMREEHSYPIKKRLMAIDLSPEVVKKDNKYYISVCYWSDWGGLKRELLEITIIENKVSDIFEVDTEVLMPYDCGICF
;
A
#
# COMPACT_ATOMS: atom_id res chain seq x y z
N ILE A 1 2.54 -23.17 -8.10
CA ILE A 1 2.15 -23.46 -9.50
C ILE A 1 2.52 -24.89 -9.87
N LYS A 2 3.76 -25.38 -9.62
CA LYS A 2 4.18 -26.76 -9.92
C LYS A 2 3.34 -27.85 -9.18
N SER A 3 2.97 -27.60 -7.92
CA SER A 3 2.21 -28.60 -7.13
C SER A 3 0.79 -28.81 -7.66
N ASN A 4 0.14 -27.76 -8.15
CA ASN A 4 -1.21 -27.82 -8.72
C ASN A 4 -1.25 -28.56 -10.07
N ILE A 5 -0.21 -28.40 -10.89
CA ILE A 5 -0.11 -29.10 -12.17
C ILE A 5 0.06 -30.61 -11.94
N ASN A 6 0.89 -31.00 -10.98
CA ASN A 6 1.07 -32.41 -10.64
C ASN A 6 -0.20 -33.08 -10.12
N MET A 7 -0.97 -32.38 -9.28
CA MET A 7 -2.24 -32.90 -8.76
C MET A 7 -3.28 -33.10 -9.89
N LYS A 8 -3.33 -32.18 -10.86
CA LYS A 8 -4.23 -32.28 -12.02
C LYS A 8 -3.85 -33.43 -12.94
N ILE A 9 -2.56 -33.59 -13.23
CA ILE A 9 -2.05 -34.72 -14.03
C ILE A 9 -2.38 -36.04 -13.32
N THR A 10 -2.20 -36.11 -12.01
CA THR A 10 -2.54 -37.29 -11.21
C THR A 10 -4.02 -37.63 -11.29
N LEU A 11 -4.94 -36.64 -11.20
CA LEU A 11 -6.39 -36.84 -11.33
C LEU A 11 -6.80 -37.31 -12.72
N ILE A 12 -6.17 -36.77 -13.78
CA ILE A 12 -6.42 -37.20 -15.15
C ILE A 12 -5.95 -38.64 -15.34
N ILE A 13 -4.77 -39.00 -14.86
CA ILE A 13 -4.24 -40.36 -14.92
C ILE A 13 -5.17 -41.32 -14.15
N TYR A 14 -5.66 -40.94 -12.99
CA TYR A 14 -6.64 -41.72 -12.22
C TYR A 14 -7.94 -41.92 -12.98
N GLY A 15 -8.50 -40.86 -13.59
CA GLY A 15 -9.72 -40.95 -14.39
C GLY A 15 -9.56 -41.85 -15.60
N ILE A 16 -8.45 -41.77 -16.33
CA ILE A 16 -8.13 -42.64 -17.46
C ILE A 16 -7.95 -44.10 -17.00
N SER A 17 -7.24 -44.35 -15.92
CA SER A 17 -7.01 -45.68 -15.36
C SER A 17 -8.33 -46.33 -14.94
N TRP A 18 -9.26 -45.57 -14.35
CA TRP A 18 -10.60 -46.02 -14.00
C TRP A 18 -11.43 -46.40 -15.23
N LEU A 19 -11.38 -45.58 -16.28
CA LEU A 19 -12.04 -45.86 -17.56
C LEU A 19 -11.50 -47.13 -18.20
N ILE A 20 -10.20 -47.33 -18.19
CA ILE A 20 -9.55 -48.54 -18.71
C ILE A 20 -9.97 -49.77 -17.88
N LEU A 21 -9.94 -49.67 -16.54
CA LEU A 21 -10.40 -50.76 -15.68
C LEU A 21 -11.87 -51.09 -15.89
N LEU A 22 -12.71 -50.09 -16.08
CA LEU A 22 -14.13 -50.29 -16.44
C LEU A 22 -14.29 -50.99 -17.76
N CYS A 23 -13.56 -50.58 -18.80
CA CYS A 23 -13.59 -51.22 -20.12
C CYS A 23 -13.11 -52.70 -20.04
N ILE A 24 -12.02 -52.95 -19.28
CA ILE A 24 -11.51 -54.31 -19.07
C ILE A 24 -12.53 -55.16 -18.31
N PHE A 25 -13.16 -54.62 -17.28
CA PHE A 25 -14.19 -55.31 -16.52
C PHE A 25 -15.42 -55.64 -17.37
N LEU A 26 -15.93 -54.68 -18.13
CA LEU A 26 -17.05 -54.89 -19.06
C LEU A 26 -16.69 -55.91 -20.14
N TYR A 27 -15.47 -55.81 -20.71
CA TYR A 27 -14.98 -56.76 -21.70
C TYR A 27 -14.86 -58.20 -21.13
N SER A 28 -14.35 -58.33 -19.89
CA SER A 28 -14.22 -59.65 -19.23
C SER A 28 -15.58 -60.28 -18.96
N LYS A 29 -16.57 -59.50 -18.56
CA LYS A 29 -17.95 -59.98 -18.33
C LYS A 29 -18.68 -60.36 -19.63
N VAL A 30 -18.47 -59.60 -20.71
CA VAL A 30 -19.03 -59.95 -22.04
C VAL A 30 -18.39 -61.22 -22.59
N LYS A 31 -17.13 -61.50 -22.29
CA LYS A 31 -16.43 -62.71 -22.79
C LYS A 31 -16.73 -63.97 -21.97
N GLN A 32 -17.07 -63.81 -20.68
CA GLN A 32 -17.59 -64.92 -19.86
C GLN A 32 -19.03 -65.09 -20.16
N LYS A 33 -19.32 -66.10 -21.02
CA LYS A 33 -20.66 -66.53 -21.44
C LYS A 33 -21.51 -67.22 -20.34
N ASP A 34 -21.29 -66.86 -19.05
CA ASP A 34 -22.08 -67.43 -17.96
C ASP A 34 -23.33 -66.61 -17.73
N THR A 35 -24.45 -67.27 -17.81
CA THR A 35 -25.85 -66.83 -17.77
C THR A 35 -26.29 -66.30 -16.38
N ASP A 36 -25.47 -66.39 -15.36
CA ASP A 36 -25.75 -65.80 -14.01
C ASP A 36 -25.11 -64.39 -13.79
N LEU A 37 -25.42 -63.55 -14.71
CA LEU A 37 -24.79 -62.22 -14.80
C LEU A 37 -25.22 -61.26 -13.69
N PHE A 38 -26.13 -61.63 -12.82
CA PHE A 38 -26.62 -60.75 -11.75
C PHE A 38 -26.62 -61.43 -10.38
N ASN A 39 -25.46 -61.65 -9.80
CA ASN A 39 -25.40 -61.87 -8.37
C ASN A 39 -25.83 -60.57 -7.68
N ARG A 40 -26.83 -60.66 -6.76
CA ARG A 40 -27.55 -59.54 -6.13
C ARG A 40 -26.66 -58.45 -5.52
N ASN A 41 -25.38 -58.76 -5.25
CA ASN A 41 -24.43 -57.83 -4.64
C ASN A 41 -23.54 -57.05 -5.63
N GLU A 42 -23.51 -57.37 -6.93
CA GLU A 42 -22.67 -56.69 -7.91
C GLU A 42 -23.39 -55.58 -8.66
N TRP A 43 -24.72 -55.58 -8.72
CA TRP A 43 -25.46 -54.55 -9.44
C TRP A 43 -25.38 -53.16 -8.80
N TYR A 44 -25.14 -53.04 -7.49
CA TYR A 44 -24.89 -51.78 -6.83
C TYR A 44 -23.59 -51.11 -7.34
N LEU A 45 -22.56 -51.87 -7.61
CA LEU A 45 -21.32 -51.38 -8.20
C LEU A 45 -21.56 -50.81 -9.60
N TYR A 46 -22.40 -51.44 -10.41
CA TYR A 46 -22.76 -50.91 -11.72
C TYR A 46 -23.56 -49.62 -11.63
N LEU A 47 -24.48 -49.51 -10.69
CA LEU A 47 -25.22 -48.25 -10.45
C LEU A 47 -24.32 -47.12 -10.00
N ILE A 48 -23.36 -47.40 -9.12
CA ILE A 48 -22.37 -46.41 -8.69
C ILE A 48 -21.53 -45.95 -9.88
N ILE A 49 -21.04 -46.87 -10.69
CA ILE A 49 -20.22 -46.53 -11.85
C ILE A 49 -21.04 -45.74 -12.89
N ILE A 50 -22.26 -46.15 -13.19
CA ILE A 50 -23.16 -45.45 -14.12
C ILE A 50 -23.54 -44.05 -13.57
N ALA A 51 -23.76 -43.93 -12.28
CA ALA A 51 -24.08 -42.63 -11.66
C ALA A 51 -22.90 -41.66 -11.63
N PHE A 52 -21.67 -42.14 -11.42
CA PHE A 52 -20.49 -41.29 -11.32
C PHE A 52 -19.79 -41.03 -12.66
N ALA A 53 -19.91 -41.88 -13.67
CA ALA A 53 -19.29 -41.66 -14.97
C ALA A 53 -19.71 -40.34 -15.66
N PRO A 54 -21.01 -39.97 -15.70
CA PRO A 54 -21.41 -38.64 -16.24
C PRO A 54 -20.82 -37.47 -15.47
N LEU A 55 -20.72 -37.57 -14.14
CA LEU A 55 -20.15 -36.54 -13.30
C LEU A 55 -18.67 -36.32 -13.67
N CYS A 56 -17.89 -37.35 -13.87
CA CYS A 56 -16.48 -37.24 -14.25
C CYS A 56 -16.30 -36.67 -15.67
N ILE A 57 -17.19 -37.06 -16.63
CA ILE A 57 -17.12 -36.59 -18.02
C ILE A 57 -17.40 -35.07 -18.12
N PHE A 58 -18.30 -34.53 -17.31
CA PHE A 58 -18.67 -33.13 -17.37
C PHE A 58 -17.90 -32.25 -16.35
N LEU A 59 -17.64 -32.77 -15.16
CA LEU A 59 -16.99 -31.98 -14.09
C LEU A 59 -15.51 -31.75 -14.37
N ILE A 60 -14.78 -32.73 -14.89
CA ILE A 60 -13.34 -32.60 -15.16
C ILE A 60 -13.04 -31.54 -16.24
N PRO A 61 -13.69 -31.58 -17.42
CA PRO A 61 -13.51 -30.51 -18.42
C PRO A 61 -13.95 -29.15 -17.92
N TYR A 62 -15.04 -29.07 -17.15
CA TYR A 62 -15.48 -27.80 -16.54
C TYR A 62 -14.42 -27.19 -15.60
N LEU A 63 -13.89 -28.01 -14.70
CA LEU A 63 -12.81 -27.56 -13.79
C LEU A 63 -11.53 -27.14 -14.53
N LEU A 64 -11.17 -27.87 -15.59
CA LEU A 64 -10.01 -27.54 -16.43
C LEU A 64 -10.22 -26.22 -17.18
N ILE A 65 -11.42 -25.97 -17.70
CA ILE A 65 -11.76 -24.71 -18.38
C ILE A 65 -11.74 -23.56 -17.37
N GLU A 66 -12.33 -23.73 -16.20
CA GLU A 66 -12.33 -22.70 -15.14
C GLU A 66 -10.90 -22.32 -14.74
N ASP A 67 -10.02 -23.29 -14.54
CA ASP A 67 -8.63 -23.06 -14.20
C ASP A 67 -7.87 -22.36 -15.35
N CYS A 68 -8.10 -22.76 -16.60
CA CYS A 68 -7.51 -22.06 -17.75
C CYS A 68 -7.95 -20.59 -17.84
N VAL A 69 -9.21 -20.30 -17.50
CA VAL A 69 -9.73 -18.93 -17.47
C VAL A 69 -9.10 -18.14 -16.32
N LYS A 70 -8.97 -18.73 -15.13
CA LYS A 70 -8.30 -18.12 -13.98
C LYS A 70 -6.82 -17.83 -14.30
N ASP A 71 -6.12 -18.78 -14.89
CA ASP A 71 -4.72 -18.61 -15.27
C ASP A 71 -4.53 -17.49 -16.33
N ARG A 72 -5.44 -17.42 -17.32
CA ARG A 72 -5.42 -16.33 -18.31
C ARG A 72 -5.66 -14.96 -17.67
N LYS A 73 -6.62 -14.85 -16.74
CA LYS A 73 -6.87 -13.61 -15.99
C LYS A 73 -5.65 -13.23 -15.15
N ALA A 74 -5.06 -14.18 -14.42
CA ALA A 74 -3.88 -13.96 -13.61
C ALA A 74 -2.68 -13.50 -14.46
N ARG A 75 -2.44 -14.11 -15.63
CA ARG A 75 -1.38 -13.68 -16.56
C ARG A 75 -1.62 -12.27 -17.11
N LYS A 76 -2.85 -11.93 -17.49
CA LYS A 76 -3.19 -10.57 -17.94
C LYS A 76 -2.96 -9.55 -16.82
N GLN A 77 -3.39 -9.86 -15.60
CA GLN A 77 -3.19 -9.03 -14.42
C GLN A 77 -1.69 -8.80 -14.13
N ASN A 78 -0.89 -9.88 -14.21
CA ASN A 78 0.55 -9.79 -14.00
C ASN A 78 1.23 -8.90 -15.06
N VAL A 79 0.88 -9.05 -16.34
CA VAL A 79 1.41 -8.20 -17.42
C VAL A 79 1.03 -6.73 -17.20
N GLU A 80 -0.20 -6.46 -16.79
CA GLU A 80 -0.65 -5.10 -16.48
C GLU A 80 0.08 -4.51 -15.27
N ASN A 81 0.27 -5.31 -14.21
CA ASN A 81 1.02 -4.88 -13.03
C ASN A 81 2.49 -4.60 -13.35
N GLU A 82 3.14 -5.44 -14.16
CA GLU A 82 4.51 -5.21 -14.64
C GLU A 82 4.62 -3.91 -15.46
N LYS A 83 3.63 -3.65 -16.32
CA LYS A 83 3.58 -2.40 -17.10
C LYS A 83 3.43 -1.19 -16.16
N LYS A 84 2.52 -1.25 -15.19
CA LYS A 84 2.32 -0.18 -14.19
C LYS A 84 3.61 0.06 -13.39
N LYS A 85 4.29 -1.01 -12.97
CA LYS A 85 5.56 -0.91 -12.24
C LYS A 85 6.64 -0.20 -13.06
N LYS A 86 6.83 -0.59 -14.31
CA LYS A 86 7.81 0.06 -15.21
C LYS A 86 7.49 1.54 -15.44
N MET A 87 6.21 1.88 -15.63
CA MET A 87 5.80 3.28 -15.75
C MET A 87 6.06 4.09 -14.48
N ALA A 88 5.83 3.51 -13.31
CA ALA A 88 6.12 4.16 -12.02
C ALA A 88 7.63 4.36 -11.82
N GLU A 89 8.46 3.38 -12.16
CA GLU A 89 9.93 3.48 -12.09
C GLU A 89 10.46 4.56 -13.02
N GLU A 90 9.95 4.64 -14.25
CA GLU A 90 10.33 5.69 -15.19
C GLU A 90 9.89 7.08 -14.71
N ARG A 91 8.68 7.20 -14.17
CA ARG A 91 8.23 8.45 -13.55
C ARG A 91 9.14 8.88 -12.39
N LYS A 92 9.53 7.94 -11.52
CA LYS A 92 10.47 8.21 -10.42
C LYS A 92 11.80 8.74 -10.94
N ARG A 93 12.36 8.11 -11.96
CA ARG A 93 13.63 8.53 -12.57
C ARG A 93 13.56 9.95 -13.10
N ILE A 94 12.51 10.25 -13.87
CA ILE A 94 12.32 11.58 -14.47
C ILE A 94 12.11 12.63 -13.37
N ALA A 95 11.27 12.35 -12.37
CA ALA A 95 10.99 13.27 -11.27
C ALA A 95 12.24 13.58 -10.46
N LEU A 96 13.08 12.59 -10.17
CA LEU A 96 14.34 12.76 -9.46
C LEU A 96 15.34 13.62 -10.24
N GLU A 97 15.42 13.44 -11.56
CA GLU A 97 16.27 14.27 -12.43
C GLU A 97 15.80 15.73 -12.45
N ILE A 98 14.48 15.96 -12.60
CA ILE A 98 13.89 17.31 -12.57
C ILE A 98 14.16 17.98 -11.23
N TYR A 99 13.94 17.27 -10.12
CA TYR A 99 14.20 17.81 -8.77
C TYR A 99 15.67 18.23 -8.61
N LYS A 100 16.63 17.37 -8.96
CA LYS A 100 18.05 17.69 -8.83
C LYS A 100 18.44 18.93 -9.63
N ASN A 101 17.94 19.05 -10.86
CA ASN A 101 18.22 20.20 -11.70
C ASN A 101 17.57 21.48 -11.13
N ALA A 102 16.31 21.42 -10.75
CA ALA A 102 15.58 22.55 -10.19
C ALA A 102 16.16 23.01 -8.84
N PHE A 103 16.61 22.10 -7.98
CA PHE A 103 17.27 22.42 -6.73
C PHE A 103 18.60 23.15 -6.95
N ASN A 104 19.41 22.69 -7.89
CA ASN A 104 20.67 23.36 -8.25
C ASN A 104 20.45 24.78 -8.80
N GLU A 105 19.33 25.02 -9.50
CA GLU A 105 19.00 26.33 -10.06
C GLU A 105 18.44 27.32 -9.00
N SER A 106 17.64 26.85 -8.05
CA SER A 106 16.85 27.71 -7.17
C SER A 106 17.21 27.65 -5.68
N GLY A 107 17.86 26.57 -5.21
CA GLY A 107 18.39 26.43 -3.84
C GLY A 107 17.37 26.66 -2.71
N ASN A 108 16.12 26.33 -2.91
CA ASN A 108 15.03 26.66 -1.99
C ASN A 108 14.98 25.73 -0.78
N VAL A 109 15.67 26.10 0.28
CA VAL A 109 15.51 25.46 1.59
C VAL A 109 14.28 26.06 2.29
N ALA A 110 13.40 25.21 2.80
CA ALA A 110 12.24 25.65 3.57
C ALA A 110 12.69 26.11 4.97
N THR A 111 12.65 27.40 5.21
CA THR A 111 13.06 28.04 6.47
C THR A 111 11.97 28.97 6.99
N GLY A 112 12.13 29.49 8.21
CA GLY A 112 11.23 30.50 8.75
C GLY A 112 9.78 30.08 8.81
N ASP A 113 8.93 30.70 8.00
CA ASP A 113 7.48 30.48 8.01
C ASP A 113 7.09 29.03 7.69
N TYR A 114 7.83 28.32 6.83
CA TYR A 114 7.59 26.89 6.52
C TYR A 114 7.71 26.03 7.77
N LEU A 115 8.80 26.22 8.53
CA LEU A 115 9.04 25.47 9.76
C LEU A 115 8.09 25.88 10.88
N ASN A 116 7.71 27.15 10.93
CA ASN A 116 6.75 27.66 11.91
C ASN A 116 5.38 27.00 11.72
N VAL A 117 4.86 26.94 10.50
CA VAL A 117 3.58 26.24 10.19
C VAL A 117 3.66 24.77 10.58
N ALA A 118 4.76 24.08 10.24
CA ALA A 118 4.95 22.68 10.61
C ALA A 118 4.96 22.50 12.14
N SER A 119 5.66 23.35 12.87
CA SER A 119 5.74 23.32 14.33
C SER A 119 4.37 23.52 14.99
N ILE A 120 3.60 24.51 14.52
CA ILE A 120 2.26 24.78 15.05
C ILE A 120 1.33 23.59 14.77
N LEU A 121 1.35 23.02 13.57
CA LEU A 121 0.57 21.85 13.22
C LEU A 121 0.91 20.67 14.12
N TYR A 122 2.18 20.40 14.32
CA TYR A 122 2.68 19.31 15.17
C TYR A 122 2.18 19.48 16.62
N GLN A 123 2.30 20.68 17.20
CA GLN A 123 1.77 20.98 18.53
C GLN A 123 0.25 20.77 18.63
N LYS A 124 -0.51 21.08 17.57
CA LYS A 124 -1.96 20.81 17.55
C LYS A 124 -2.24 19.31 17.59
N ILE A 125 -1.47 18.53 16.84
CA ILE A 125 -1.62 17.06 16.82
C ILE A 125 -1.24 16.47 18.19
N GLU A 126 -0.13 16.88 18.77
CA GLU A 126 0.31 16.41 20.11
C GLU A 126 -0.71 16.75 21.21
N LYS A 127 -1.30 17.93 21.16
CA LYS A 127 -2.34 18.39 22.10
C LYS A 127 -3.73 17.80 21.78
N LYS A 128 -3.83 16.90 20.79
CA LYS A 128 -5.09 16.28 20.33
C LYS A 128 -6.16 17.28 19.86
N LEU A 129 -5.72 18.43 19.36
CA LEU A 129 -6.59 19.50 18.85
C LEU A 129 -6.88 19.30 17.35
N TYR A 130 -7.37 18.14 16.98
CA TYR A 130 -7.49 17.70 15.60
C TYR A 130 -8.46 18.53 14.76
N ASN A 131 -9.51 19.08 15.34
CA ASN A 131 -10.50 19.92 14.65
C ASN A 131 -9.92 21.29 14.22
N ASN A 132 -8.69 21.62 14.66
CA ASN A 132 -8.05 22.89 14.38
C ASN A 132 -6.84 22.75 13.45
N LEU A 133 -6.76 21.69 12.64
CA LEU A 133 -5.62 21.50 11.73
C LEU A 133 -5.72 22.46 10.53
N LEU A 134 -6.87 22.51 9.88
CA LEU A 134 -7.03 23.34 8.68
C LEU A 134 -6.85 24.85 8.93
N PRO A 135 -7.31 25.44 10.04
CA PRO A 135 -7.04 26.86 10.33
C PRO A 135 -5.56 27.24 10.47
N VAL A 136 -4.68 26.29 10.73
CA VAL A 136 -3.22 26.51 10.77
C VAL A 136 -2.64 26.56 9.35
N LEU A 137 -3.31 25.95 8.39
CA LEU A 137 -2.89 25.77 7.01
C LEU A 137 -3.58 26.85 6.14
N ASP A 138 -3.20 28.11 6.29
CA ASP A 138 -3.83 29.30 5.71
C ASP A 138 -3.83 29.34 4.16
N LYS A 139 -3.01 28.50 3.52
CA LYS A 139 -2.97 28.32 2.05
C LYS A 139 -3.89 27.20 1.57
N LEU A 140 -4.60 26.55 2.50
CA LEU A 140 -5.60 25.55 2.20
C LEU A 140 -6.98 26.09 2.58
N SER A 141 -8.00 25.78 1.78
CA SER A 141 -9.36 26.19 2.09
C SER A 141 -10.38 25.14 1.66
N LEU A 142 -11.50 25.11 2.37
CA LEU A 142 -12.67 24.27 2.07
C LEU A 142 -13.87 25.12 1.72
N PRO A 143 -14.82 24.61 0.93
CA PRO A 143 -16.15 25.21 0.79
C PRO A 143 -16.85 25.35 2.15
N ASN A 144 -17.74 26.35 2.29
CA ASN A 144 -18.39 26.66 3.57
C ASN A 144 -19.25 25.51 4.15
N ASN A 145 -19.72 24.59 3.30
CA ASN A 145 -20.52 23.43 3.71
C ASN A 145 -19.67 22.17 3.92
N CYS A 146 -18.34 22.29 3.91
CA CYS A 146 -17.43 21.16 4.11
C CYS A 146 -16.61 21.37 5.40
N LYS A 147 -16.36 20.28 6.12
CA LYS A 147 -15.46 20.25 7.28
C LYS A 147 -14.44 19.14 7.12
N LEU A 148 -13.20 19.41 7.51
CA LEU A 148 -12.17 18.37 7.65
C LEU A 148 -12.32 17.71 9.01
N GLU A 149 -12.56 16.43 9.01
CA GLU A 149 -12.73 15.61 10.20
C GLU A 149 -11.68 14.49 10.27
N ILE A 150 -11.48 13.96 11.48
CA ILE A 150 -10.51 12.91 11.75
C ILE A 150 -11.17 11.76 12.47
N GLU A 151 -11.11 10.58 11.87
CA GLU A 151 -11.42 9.33 12.53
C GLU A 151 -10.13 8.75 13.13
N LEU A 152 -10.07 8.70 14.46
CA LEU A 152 -8.92 8.10 15.14
C LEU A 152 -8.97 6.57 15.06
N ALA A 153 -7.81 5.95 14.92
CA ALA A 153 -7.66 4.50 15.01
C ALA A 153 -8.27 3.99 16.32
N LYS A 154 -9.10 2.94 16.20
CA LYS A 154 -9.71 2.28 17.36
C LYS A 154 -8.77 1.17 17.83
N GLU A 155 -8.70 0.96 19.16
CA GLU A 155 -7.84 -0.07 19.76
C GLU A 155 -8.25 -1.53 19.44
N ILE A 156 -9.10 -1.74 18.43
CA ILE A 156 -9.77 -3.04 18.18
C ILE A 156 -9.20 -3.75 16.94
N GLY A 157 -8.45 -3.06 16.07
CA GLY A 157 -7.99 -3.62 14.80
C GLY A 157 -6.47 -3.72 14.69
N ILE A 158 -5.95 -4.86 14.24
CA ILE A 158 -4.53 -4.99 13.92
C ILE A 158 -4.20 -4.07 12.72
N GLY A 159 -3.36 -3.06 12.94
CA GLY A 159 -2.93 -2.12 11.89
C GLY A 159 -3.98 -1.05 11.55
N ASP A 160 -4.98 -0.82 12.40
CA ASP A 160 -5.93 0.26 12.20
C ASP A 160 -5.22 1.63 12.26
N LYS A 161 -5.54 2.49 11.30
CA LYS A 161 -4.90 3.80 11.12
C LYS A 161 -5.95 4.89 11.20
N SER A 162 -5.60 6.00 11.85
CA SER A 162 -6.41 7.20 11.82
C SER A 162 -6.57 7.72 10.38
N LYS A 163 -7.73 8.26 10.06
CA LYS A 163 -8.08 8.72 8.71
C LYS A 163 -8.54 10.16 8.73
N LEU A 164 -8.23 10.88 7.66
CA LEU A 164 -8.81 12.18 7.34
C LEU A 164 -9.97 11.98 6.36
N TYR A 165 -11.05 12.71 6.56
CA TYR A 165 -12.19 12.74 5.64
C TYR A 165 -12.86 14.11 5.62
N ILE A 166 -13.63 14.37 4.58
CA ILE A 166 -14.48 15.53 4.48
C ILE A 166 -15.89 15.13 4.90
N ASP A 167 -16.47 15.90 5.79
CA ASP A 167 -17.90 15.89 6.08
C ASP A 167 -18.54 17.04 5.28
N GLN A 168 -19.37 16.68 4.31
CA GLN A 168 -20.22 17.61 3.56
C GLN A 168 -21.68 17.31 3.88
N ASP A 169 -22.27 18.10 4.77
CA ASP A 169 -23.68 17.98 5.15
C ASP A 169 -24.08 16.55 5.61
N GLY A 170 -23.17 15.85 6.32
CA GLY A 170 -23.37 14.48 6.80
C GLY A 170 -22.95 13.38 5.81
N ILE A 171 -22.37 13.74 4.67
CA ILE A 171 -21.80 12.81 3.69
C ILE A 171 -20.28 12.79 3.91
N TYR A 172 -19.74 11.61 4.21
CA TYR A 172 -18.31 11.42 4.49
C TYR A 172 -17.56 10.93 3.28
N ASP A 173 -16.48 11.65 2.89
CA ASP A 173 -15.60 11.30 1.78
C ASP A 173 -14.12 11.32 2.18
N THR A 174 -13.42 10.26 1.86
CA THR A 174 -11.98 10.13 2.10
C THR A 174 -11.10 10.78 1.03
N LYS A 175 -11.69 11.21 -0.08
CA LYS A 175 -10.98 11.88 -1.16
C LYS A 175 -10.85 13.38 -0.88
N ILE A 176 -10.17 13.73 0.21
CA ILE A 176 -10.09 15.09 0.72
C ILE A 176 -9.61 16.10 -0.31
N TRP A 177 -8.75 15.71 -1.26
CA TRP A 177 -8.19 16.60 -2.28
C TRP A 177 -9.19 17.02 -3.38
N GLU A 178 -10.32 16.33 -3.51
CA GLU A 178 -11.39 16.77 -4.40
C GLU A 178 -12.10 18.05 -3.89
N TYR A 179 -12.03 18.32 -2.59
CA TYR A 179 -12.70 19.42 -1.91
C TYR A 179 -11.75 20.56 -1.53
N ILE A 180 -10.52 20.24 -1.15
CA ILE A 180 -9.55 21.23 -0.66
C ILE A 180 -8.98 22.03 -1.82
N LYS A 181 -9.12 23.36 -1.74
CA LYS A 181 -8.39 24.29 -2.59
C LYS A 181 -7.03 24.58 -1.98
N VAL A 182 -6.01 24.64 -2.83
CA VAL A 182 -4.61 24.88 -2.46
C VAL A 182 -4.11 26.09 -3.25
N ASP A 183 -3.49 27.03 -2.57
CA ASP A 183 -2.79 28.12 -3.24
C ASP A 183 -1.64 27.57 -4.10
N ASP A 184 -1.57 27.95 -5.39
CA ASP A 184 -0.50 27.52 -6.31
C ASP A 184 0.81 28.27 -6.02
N SER A 185 1.35 27.99 -4.83
CA SER A 185 2.60 28.53 -4.32
C SER A 185 3.44 27.46 -3.62
N PRO A 186 4.75 27.69 -3.43
CA PRO A 186 5.58 26.78 -2.65
C PRO A 186 5.05 26.55 -1.22
N MET A 187 4.49 27.59 -0.57
CA MET A 187 3.88 27.47 0.75
C MET A 187 2.59 26.65 0.70
N GLY A 188 1.76 26.83 -0.35
CA GLY A 188 0.55 26.02 -0.53
C GLY A 188 0.88 24.53 -0.73
N ALA A 189 1.90 24.22 -1.54
CA ALA A 189 2.40 22.86 -1.72
C ALA A 189 2.96 22.28 -0.42
N TRP A 190 3.70 23.07 0.35
CA TRP A 190 4.20 22.67 1.68
C TRP A 190 3.06 22.34 2.64
N GLN A 191 2.05 23.19 2.71
CA GLN A 191 0.88 22.93 3.55
C GLN A 191 0.08 21.73 3.09
N ALA A 192 -0.02 21.49 1.78
CA ALA A 192 -0.61 20.27 1.24
C ALA A 192 0.19 19.02 1.67
N PHE A 193 1.52 19.08 1.61
CA PHE A 193 2.38 18.03 2.17
C PHE A 193 2.12 17.79 3.65
N LEU A 194 2.07 18.85 4.47
CA LEU A 194 1.83 18.74 5.91
C LEU A 194 0.48 18.07 6.20
N LEU A 195 -0.57 18.44 5.49
CA LEU A 195 -1.88 17.82 5.64
C LEU A 195 -1.87 16.37 5.16
N HIS A 196 -1.25 16.10 4.00
CA HIS A 196 -1.09 14.73 3.48
C HIS A 196 -0.35 13.83 4.46
N SER A 197 0.63 14.37 5.16
CA SER A 197 1.46 13.64 6.12
C SER A 197 0.83 13.55 7.51
N ALA A 198 -0.18 14.37 7.81
CA ALA A 198 -0.76 14.49 9.16
C ALA A 198 -1.27 13.16 9.71
N TRP A 199 -1.88 12.30 8.87
CA TRP A 199 -2.38 11.00 9.32
C TRP A 199 -1.27 10.08 9.85
N ARG A 200 -0.02 10.26 9.39
CA ARG A 200 1.14 9.48 9.85
C ARG A 200 1.65 9.94 11.23
N LEU A 201 1.21 11.11 11.66
CA LEU A 201 1.52 11.68 12.97
C LEU A 201 0.43 11.36 14.00
N LEU A 202 -0.77 10.99 13.52
CA LEU A 202 -1.89 10.60 14.36
C LEU A 202 -1.64 9.26 15.04
N PRO A 203 -2.35 8.96 16.13
CA PRO A 203 -2.26 7.66 16.79
C PRO A 203 -2.46 6.51 15.81
N MET A 204 -1.56 5.56 15.84
CA MET A 204 -1.65 4.29 15.14
C MET A 204 -1.71 3.19 16.17
N PHE A 205 -2.57 2.20 15.93
CA PHE A 205 -2.75 1.12 16.88
C PHE A 205 -1.70 0.02 16.65
N TRP A 206 -1.15 -0.51 17.75
CA TRP A 206 -0.23 -1.64 17.84
C TRP A 206 0.96 -1.54 16.87
N HIS A 207 1.07 -2.47 15.90
CA HIS A 207 2.23 -2.55 14.99
C HIS A 207 2.42 -1.29 14.12
N GLY A 208 1.35 -0.59 13.81
CA GLY A 208 1.42 0.69 13.10
C GLY A 208 2.23 1.76 13.85
N GLY A 209 2.29 1.66 15.20
CA GLY A 209 3.03 2.61 16.02
C GLY A 209 4.54 2.66 15.73
N TYR A 210 5.12 1.53 15.32
CA TYR A 210 6.56 1.45 14.99
C TYR A 210 6.90 2.03 13.61
N ASP A 211 5.92 2.10 12.71
CA ASP A 211 6.06 2.77 11.40
C ASP A 211 5.66 4.26 11.47
N ARG A 212 5.27 4.76 12.65
CA ARG A 212 4.93 6.16 12.85
C ARG A 212 6.12 7.01 12.47
N ARG A 213 5.90 8.01 11.62
CA ARG A 213 6.95 8.92 11.17
C ARG A 213 7.05 10.12 12.11
N THR A 214 8.26 10.39 12.59
CA THR A 214 8.59 11.65 13.26
C THR A 214 9.37 12.51 12.27
N TYR A 215 8.73 13.53 11.71
CA TYR A 215 9.39 14.44 10.79
C TYR A 215 10.42 15.30 11.52
N ILE A 216 11.58 15.46 10.87
CA ILE A 216 12.74 16.16 11.40
C ILE A 216 13.06 17.29 10.44
N TYR A 217 12.92 18.51 10.88
CA TYR A 217 13.14 19.70 10.07
C TYR A 217 14.44 20.43 10.41
N SER A 218 15.05 20.10 11.56
CA SER A 218 16.30 20.71 12.03
C SER A 218 17.07 19.78 12.95
N THR A 219 18.34 20.10 13.20
CA THR A 219 19.15 19.38 14.19
C THR A 219 18.59 19.49 15.60
N ASN A 220 17.84 20.55 15.94
CA ASN A 220 17.19 20.68 17.23
C ASN A 220 16.09 19.65 17.46
N ASP A 221 15.38 19.22 16.41
CA ASP A 221 14.36 18.19 16.52
C ASP A 221 14.95 16.85 16.95
N CYS A 222 16.22 16.59 16.62
CA CYS A 222 16.94 15.41 17.05
C CYS A 222 17.12 15.31 18.58
N HIS A 223 17.10 16.44 19.30
CA HIS A 223 17.21 16.42 20.75
C HIS A 223 15.95 15.91 21.44
N ASN A 224 14.80 16.02 20.78
CA ASN A 224 13.51 15.60 21.29
C ASN A 224 13.15 14.14 20.91
N MET A 225 14.06 13.43 20.28
CA MET A 225 13.88 12.03 19.91
C MET A 225 13.94 11.14 21.17
N ILE A 226 12.77 10.78 21.70
CA ILE A 226 12.59 10.07 22.98
C ILE A 226 12.79 8.54 22.85
N PHE A 227 12.73 8.00 21.64
CA PHE A 227 12.69 6.57 21.35
C PHE A 227 14.04 5.85 21.45
N MET A 228 15.14 6.58 21.68
CA MET A 228 16.45 5.96 21.80
C MET A 228 16.76 5.64 23.25
N ARG A 229 17.13 4.41 23.55
CA ARG A 229 17.75 4.08 24.83
C ARG A 229 18.98 4.95 25.03
N GLU A 230 19.18 5.44 26.26
CA GLU A 230 20.24 6.39 26.58
C GLU A 230 21.62 5.91 26.12
N GLU A 231 21.93 4.62 26.26
CA GLU A 231 23.18 4.00 25.85
C GLU A 231 23.50 4.07 24.35
N HIS A 232 22.45 4.17 23.50
CA HIS A 232 22.60 4.27 22.04
C HIS A 232 22.33 5.68 21.49
N SER A 233 21.84 6.58 22.31
CA SER A 233 21.37 7.90 21.86
C SER A 233 22.51 8.82 21.40
N TYR A 234 23.65 8.81 22.09
CA TYR A 234 24.75 9.75 21.82
C TYR A 234 25.43 9.52 20.46
N PRO A 235 25.89 8.30 20.10
CA PRO A 235 26.49 8.06 18.79
C PRO A 235 25.53 8.35 17.64
N ILE A 236 24.23 8.03 17.81
CA ILE A 236 23.20 8.25 16.80
C ILE A 236 22.96 9.76 16.66
N LYS A 237 22.76 10.50 17.74
CA LYS A 237 22.60 11.96 17.71
C LYS A 237 23.79 12.64 17.04
N LYS A 238 25.03 12.25 17.36
CA LYS A 238 26.22 12.78 16.71
C LYS A 238 26.23 12.56 15.20
N ARG A 239 25.79 11.40 14.73
CA ARG A 239 25.67 11.11 13.29
C ARG A 239 24.57 11.94 12.64
N LEU A 240 23.41 12.10 13.29
CA LEU A 240 22.31 12.94 12.80
C LEU A 240 22.72 14.39 12.64
N MET A 241 23.51 14.94 13.57
CA MET A 241 24.01 16.31 13.50
C MET A 241 24.96 16.56 12.33
N ALA A 242 25.52 15.52 11.72
CA ALA A 242 26.40 15.62 10.55
C ALA A 242 25.62 15.56 9.22
N ILE A 243 24.31 15.33 9.25
CA ILE A 243 23.45 15.24 8.07
C ILE A 243 22.67 16.54 7.94
N ASP A 244 22.58 17.09 6.73
CA ASP A 244 21.66 18.19 6.45
C ASP A 244 20.22 17.64 6.48
N LEU A 245 19.45 18.10 7.46
CA LEU A 245 18.07 17.69 7.71
C LEU A 245 17.06 18.72 7.21
N SER A 246 17.53 19.81 6.64
CA SER A 246 16.68 20.90 6.18
C SER A 246 15.70 20.41 5.12
N PRO A 247 14.42 20.73 5.24
CA PRO A 247 13.45 20.42 4.20
C PRO A 247 13.64 21.35 3.00
N GLU A 248 13.28 20.85 1.83
CA GLU A 248 13.42 21.56 0.57
C GLU A 248 12.08 21.59 -0.17
N VAL A 249 11.74 22.74 -0.73
CA VAL A 249 10.53 22.91 -1.57
C VAL A 249 10.95 23.57 -2.87
N VAL A 250 10.84 22.85 -3.96
CA VAL A 250 11.27 23.32 -5.29
C VAL A 250 10.09 23.27 -6.25
N LYS A 251 9.82 24.37 -6.98
CA LYS A 251 8.80 24.43 -8.03
C LYS A 251 9.43 24.23 -9.39
N LYS A 252 8.82 23.38 -10.23
CA LYS A 252 9.09 23.28 -11.65
C LYS A 252 7.78 23.06 -12.39
N ASP A 253 7.41 24.01 -13.21
CA ASP A 253 6.14 24.08 -13.90
C ASP A 253 4.93 24.06 -12.89
N ASN A 254 3.99 23.15 -13.05
CA ASN A 254 2.87 22.94 -12.13
C ASN A 254 3.15 21.88 -11.05
N LYS A 255 4.42 21.52 -10.86
CA LYS A 255 4.84 20.49 -9.91
C LYS A 255 5.72 21.11 -8.81
N TYR A 256 5.51 20.60 -7.63
CA TYR A 256 6.31 20.91 -6.45
C TYR A 256 7.00 19.66 -5.95
N TYR A 257 8.29 19.76 -5.74
CA TYR A 257 9.12 18.69 -5.18
C TYR A 257 9.44 19.05 -3.75
N ILE A 258 9.05 18.19 -2.82
CA ILE A 258 9.24 18.39 -1.38
C ILE A 258 10.13 17.26 -0.86
N SER A 259 11.28 17.63 -0.33
CA SER A 259 12.24 16.71 0.29
C SER A 259 12.26 16.96 1.80
N VAL A 260 12.01 15.92 2.60
CA VAL A 260 11.99 16.01 4.06
C VAL A 260 12.60 14.77 4.69
N CYS A 261 13.18 14.95 5.88
CA CYS A 261 13.69 13.87 6.68
C CYS A 261 12.65 13.42 7.71
N TYR A 262 12.59 12.11 7.96
CA TYR A 262 11.80 11.54 9.04
C TYR A 262 12.50 10.37 9.70
N TRP A 263 12.15 10.11 10.93
CA TRP A 263 12.53 8.91 11.67
C TRP A 263 11.35 7.95 11.79
N SER A 264 11.64 6.65 11.73
CA SER A 264 10.72 5.60 12.17
C SER A 264 11.49 4.51 12.92
N ASP A 265 10.85 3.85 13.88
CA ASP A 265 11.51 2.81 14.69
C ASP A 265 11.86 1.57 13.88
N TRP A 266 11.17 1.32 12.77
CA TRP A 266 11.45 0.20 11.85
C TRP A 266 12.36 0.53 10.68
N GLY A 267 12.75 1.74 10.49
CA GLY A 267 13.53 2.06 9.31
C GLY A 267 14.64 3.07 9.52
N GLY A 268 14.68 3.68 10.70
CA GLY A 268 15.65 4.71 11.05
C GLY A 268 15.38 6.05 10.38
N LEU A 269 16.45 6.79 10.14
CA LEU A 269 16.39 8.08 9.46
C LEU A 269 16.31 7.88 7.97
N LYS A 270 15.28 8.48 7.38
CA LYS A 270 15.05 8.46 5.93
C LYS A 270 14.81 9.87 5.43
N ARG A 271 15.16 10.11 4.17
CA ARG A 271 14.74 11.28 3.41
C ARG A 271 13.75 10.83 2.37
N GLU A 272 12.54 11.39 2.38
CA GLU A 272 11.55 11.17 1.34
C GLU A 272 11.48 12.37 0.40
N LEU A 273 11.26 12.10 -0.87
CA LEU A 273 11.00 13.08 -1.91
C LEU A 273 9.60 12.83 -2.48
N LEU A 274 8.75 13.84 -2.39
CA LEU A 274 7.39 13.81 -2.95
C LEU A 274 7.27 14.81 -4.10
N GLU A 275 6.51 14.42 -5.11
CA GLU A 275 6.03 15.30 -6.19
C GLU A 275 4.55 15.60 -5.92
N ILE A 276 4.21 16.88 -5.78
CA ILE A 276 2.84 17.36 -5.64
C ILE A 276 2.49 18.15 -6.90
N THR A 277 1.46 17.73 -7.60
CA THR A 277 0.97 18.43 -8.80
C THR A 277 -0.27 19.25 -8.42
N ILE A 278 -0.21 20.57 -8.65
CA ILE A 278 -1.31 21.50 -8.40
C ILE A 278 -1.83 22.01 -9.75
N ILE A 279 -3.11 21.79 -10.02
CA ILE A 279 -3.82 22.25 -11.22
C ILE A 279 -5.09 22.94 -10.78
N GLU A 280 -5.33 24.16 -11.26
CA GLU A 280 -6.53 24.94 -10.96
C GLU A 280 -6.79 25.06 -9.44
N ASN A 281 -5.74 25.33 -8.69
CA ASN A 281 -5.77 25.42 -7.23
C ASN A 281 -6.26 24.15 -6.52
N LYS A 282 -6.04 22.98 -7.10
CA LYS A 282 -6.33 21.68 -6.50
C LYS A 282 -5.13 20.75 -6.61
N VAL A 283 -4.93 19.93 -5.59
CA VAL A 283 -3.98 18.82 -5.69
C VAL A 283 -4.58 17.77 -6.62
N SER A 284 -3.97 17.61 -7.78
CA SER A 284 -4.38 16.59 -8.75
C SER A 284 -3.68 15.25 -8.51
N ASP A 285 -2.46 15.28 -7.95
CA ASP A 285 -1.69 14.08 -7.64
C ASP A 285 -0.63 14.36 -6.57
N ILE A 286 -0.37 13.35 -5.72
CA ILE A 286 0.75 13.29 -4.78
C ILE A 286 1.47 11.97 -5.02
N PHE A 287 2.72 12.06 -5.43
CA PHE A 287 3.50 10.90 -5.83
C PHE A 287 4.81 10.81 -5.02
N GLU A 288 5.04 9.68 -4.36
CA GLU A 288 6.30 9.39 -3.68
C GLU A 288 7.37 9.05 -4.73
N VAL A 289 8.32 9.97 -4.93
CA VAL A 289 9.36 9.85 -5.95
C VAL A 289 10.45 8.90 -5.46
N ASP A 290 10.96 9.14 -4.25
CA ASP A 290 12.07 8.36 -3.69
C ASP A 290 12.05 8.38 -2.17
N THR A 291 12.68 7.36 -1.56
CA THR A 291 12.92 7.31 -0.11
C THR A 291 14.33 6.77 0.12
N GLU A 292 15.24 7.65 0.45
CA GLU A 292 16.64 7.34 0.77
C GLU A 292 16.79 6.98 2.24
N VAL A 293 17.50 5.91 2.56
CA VAL A 293 17.86 5.55 3.93
C VAL A 293 19.18 6.23 4.29
N LEU A 294 19.11 7.30 5.09
CA LEU A 294 20.29 8.05 5.54
C LEU A 294 21.01 7.35 6.69
N MET A 295 20.24 6.75 7.60
CA MET A 295 20.77 5.97 8.71
C MET A 295 19.79 4.85 9.06
N PRO A 296 20.16 3.59 8.79
CA PRO A 296 19.30 2.46 9.12
C PRO A 296 19.22 2.27 10.64
N TYR A 297 18.05 1.92 11.11
CA TYR A 297 17.78 1.53 12.49
C TYR A 297 16.68 0.48 12.52
N ASP A 298 16.81 -0.47 13.42
CA ASP A 298 15.82 -1.47 13.72
C ASP A 298 15.68 -1.54 15.25
N CYS A 299 14.46 -1.34 15.74
CA CYS A 299 14.19 -1.43 17.18
C CYS A 299 14.27 -2.85 17.74
N GLY A 300 14.55 -3.87 16.90
CA GLY A 300 14.68 -5.26 17.28
C GLY A 300 13.35 -5.93 17.66
N ILE A 301 12.22 -5.31 17.34
CA ILE A 301 10.89 -5.91 17.56
C ILE A 301 10.51 -6.68 16.30
N CYS A 302 10.58 -8.02 16.40
CA CYS A 302 10.11 -8.94 15.36
C CYS A 302 8.73 -9.49 15.77
N PHE A 303 7.83 -9.65 14.82
CA PHE A 303 6.49 -10.22 15.01
C PHE A 303 6.37 -11.54 14.23
#